data_b66c4b698a381e91dabfba144fae2d23
#
_entry.id   b66c4b698a381e91dabfba144fae2d23
#
_cell.length_a   1.000
_cell.length_b   1.000
_cell.length_c   1.000
_cell.angle_alpha   90.00
_cell.angle_beta   90.00
_cell.angle_gamma   90.00
#
_symmetry.space_group_name_H-M   'P 1'
#
loop_
_entity.id
_entity.type
_entity.pdbx_description
1 polymer ?
#
loop_
_entity_poly.entity_id
_entity_poly.type
_entity_poly.pdbx_seq_one_letter_code
_entity_poly.pdbx_strand_id
1 'polypeptide(L)'
;MVKFIDYLNKCLQNDEFRKYWEAENLTIDENEENIIVDNFSIWEALNSLTEDELDDIIKNRGIKATTKIKTTIEFYSGSKGCPVEIFLNTIRDEKLKVEALKNMLELSTVRKNVQHPLSKYETDGIYELRIKQQSNIDRIFYFFIFGNKIILTNGYVKKSQKQEQNEFEKAKKYRDKYLGG
;
A
#
# COMPACT_ATOMS: atom_id res chain seq x y z
N MET A 1 12.51 -2.73 7.51
CA MET A 1 11.19 -2.54 6.90
C MET A 1 10.46 -3.86 6.89
N VAL A 2 9.13 -3.86 7.09
CA VAL A 2 8.29 -5.05 7.03
C VAL A 2 7.59 -5.03 5.67
N LYS A 3 7.70 -6.12 4.90
CA LYS A 3 6.94 -6.24 3.65
C LYS A 3 5.49 -6.62 3.98
N PHE A 4 4.56 -6.09 3.20
CA PHE A 4 3.13 -6.42 3.33
C PHE A 4 2.88 -7.94 3.23
N ILE A 5 3.55 -8.61 2.29
CA ILE A 5 3.39 -10.04 2.08
C ILE A 5 3.85 -10.86 3.30
N ASP A 6 4.92 -10.47 3.98
CA ASP A 6 5.41 -11.16 5.18
C ASP A 6 4.39 -11.03 6.31
N TYR A 7 3.77 -9.85 6.47
CA TYR A 7 2.72 -9.64 7.47
C TYR A 7 1.45 -10.43 7.12
N LEU A 8 1.04 -10.44 5.86
CA LEU A 8 -0.11 -11.23 5.39
C LEU A 8 0.10 -12.71 5.64
N ASN A 9 1.26 -13.27 5.27
CA ASN A 9 1.59 -14.67 5.52
C ASN A 9 1.55 -15.03 7.01
N LYS A 10 1.96 -14.11 7.89
CA LYS A 10 1.82 -14.29 9.34
C LYS A 10 0.34 -14.33 9.78
N CYS A 11 -0.52 -13.45 9.22
CA CYS A 11 -1.95 -13.46 9.51
C CYS A 11 -2.63 -14.75 9.04
N LEU A 12 -2.21 -15.32 7.90
CA LEU A 12 -2.74 -16.57 7.34
C LEU A 12 -2.43 -17.82 8.20
N GLN A 13 -1.56 -17.72 9.20
CA GLN A 13 -1.37 -18.78 10.20
C GLN A 13 -2.53 -18.85 11.21
N ASN A 14 -3.35 -17.80 11.31
CA ASN A 14 -4.56 -17.79 12.12
C ASN A 14 -5.72 -18.40 11.32
N ASP A 15 -6.34 -19.47 11.83
CA ASP A 15 -7.38 -20.21 11.12
C ASP A 15 -8.64 -19.37 10.88
N GLU A 16 -9.01 -18.50 11.84
CA GLU A 16 -10.17 -17.62 11.70
C GLU A 16 -9.92 -16.55 10.62
N PHE A 17 -8.76 -15.93 10.64
CA PHE A 17 -8.34 -14.99 9.61
C PHE A 17 -8.32 -15.64 8.24
N ARG A 18 -7.70 -16.83 8.10
CA ARG A 18 -7.61 -17.59 6.86
C ARG A 18 -8.98 -17.88 6.29
N LYS A 19 -9.93 -18.33 7.12
CA LYS A 19 -11.31 -18.62 6.71
C LYS A 19 -11.98 -17.41 6.06
N TYR A 20 -11.85 -16.22 6.65
CA TYR A 20 -12.41 -14.99 6.07
C TYR A 20 -11.66 -14.55 4.81
N TRP A 21 -10.35 -14.73 4.78
CA TRP A 21 -9.54 -14.41 3.60
C TRP A 21 -9.91 -15.26 2.39
N GLU A 22 -10.04 -16.56 2.57
CA GLU A 22 -10.44 -17.51 1.52
C GLU A 22 -11.88 -17.27 1.04
N ALA A 23 -12.78 -16.87 1.95
CA ALA A 23 -14.16 -16.54 1.60
C ALA A 23 -14.28 -15.33 0.66
N GLU A 24 -13.30 -14.42 0.67
CA GLU A 24 -13.22 -13.28 -0.26
C GLU A 24 -12.63 -13.67 -1.64
N ASN A 25 -12.33 -14.95 -1.87
CA ASN A 25 -11.66 -15.48 -3.08
C ASN A 25 -10.34 -14.78 -3.40
N LEU A 26 -9.64 -14.36 -2.37
CA LEU A 26 -8.33 -13.72 -2.49
C LEU A 26 -7.26 -14.79 -2.53
N THR A 27 -6.74 -15.07 -3.71
CA THR A 27 -5.60 -15.96 -3.90
C THR A 27 -4.33 -15.16 -4.01
N ILE A 28 -3.28 -15.62 -3.32
CA ILE A 28 -1.92 -15.14 -3.52
C ILE A 28 -1.31 -16.07 -4.57
N ASP A 29 -0.95 -15.53 -5.71
CA ASP A 29 -0.18 -16.30 -6.69
C ASP A 29 1.28 -16.37 -6.22
N GLU A 30 1.65 -17.50 -5.63
CA GLU A 30 3.01 -17.77 -5.15
C GLU A 30 4.06 -17.74 -6.28
N ASN A 31 3.62 -17.92 -7.53
CA ASN A 31 4.51 -17.89 -8.68
C ASN A 31 4.87 -16.46 -9.13
N GLU A 32 4.14 -15.43 -8.68
CA GLU A 32 4.47 -14.03 -9.01
C GLU A 32 5.61 -13.46 -8.15
N GLU A 33 6.05 -14.09 -7.06
CA GLU A 33 7.26 -13.66 -6.33
C GLU A 33 8.56 -13.80 -7.15
N ASN A 34 8.56 -14.63 -8.19
CA ASN A 34 9.75 -14.89 -9.02
C ASN A 34 9.84 -14.05 -10.29
N ILE A 35 8.92 -13.14 -10.56
CA ILE A 35 9.08 -12.15 -11.62
C ILE A 35 9.56 -10.83 -11.01
N ILE A 36 10.64 -10.87 -10.23
CA ILE A 36 11.58 -9.76 -10.15
C ILE A 36 12.43 -9.87 -11.41
N VAL A 37 11.88 -9.49 -12.54
CA VAL A 37 12.72 -9.09 -13.65
C VAL A 37 13.48 -7.89 -13.14
N ASP A 38 14.80 -8.00 -13.16
CA ASP A 38 15.74 -6.94 -12.85
C ASP A 38 15.58 -5.81 -13.90
N ASN A 39 14.52 -5.07 -13.78
CA ASN A 39 14.10 -4.00 -14.67
C ASN A 39 14.46 -2.61 -14.13
N PHE A 40 15.35 -2.54 -13.14
CA PHE A 40 15.75 -1.24 -12.58
C PHE A 40 16.31 -0.31 -13.67
N SER A 41 17.12 -0.83 -14.56
CA SER A 41 17.69 -0.06 -15.68
C SER A 41 16.66 0.34 -16.75
N ILE A 42 15.68 -0.51 -17.02
CA ILE A 42 14.57 -0.19 -17.95
C ILE A 42 13.63 0.84 -17.31
N TRP A 43 13.43 0.77 -16.00
CA TRP A 43 12.62 1.71 -15.28
C TRP A 43 13.24 3.10 -15.17
N GLU A 44 14.56 3.22 -14.96
CA GLU A 44 15.25 4.51 -15.02
C GLU A 44 15.09 5.15 -16.41
N ALA A 45 15.23 4.36 -17.46
CA ALA A 45 15.04 4.83 -18.84
C ALA A 45 13.58 5.26 -19.12
N LEU A 46 12.58 4.51 -18.63
CA LEU A 46 11.17 4.85 -18.81
C LEU A 46 10.72 6.04 -17.96
N ASN A 47 11.30 6.24 -16.78
CA ASN A 47 10.99 7.39 -15.91
C ASN A 47 11.63 8.71 -16.42
N SER A 48 12.57 8.65 -17.34
CA SER A 48 13.13 9.83 -18.00
C SER A 48 12.27 10.33 -19.18
N LEU A 49 11.26 9.55 -19.59
CA LEU A 49 10.37 9.89 -20.70
C LEU A 49 9.15 10.66 -20.21
N THR A 50 8.69 11.57 -21.04
CA THR A 50 7.41 12.28 -20.84
C THR A 50 6.23 11.33 -21.08
N GLU A 51 5.03 11.70 -20.61
CA GLU A 51 3.81 10.90 -20.85
C GLU A 51 3.54 10.71 -22.34
N ASP A 52 3.79 11.73 -23.18
CA ASP A 52 3.60 11.68 -24.63
C ASP A 52 4.58 10.70 -25.31
N GLU A 53 5.84 10.66 -24.89
CA GLU A 53 6.85 9.72 -25.38
C GLU A 53 6.53 8.27 -24.98
N LEU A 54 5.97 8.07 -23.79
CA LEU A 54 5.50 6.76 -23.31
C LEU A 54 4.30 6.27 -24.13
N ASP A 55 3.33 7.14 -24.41
CA ASP A 55 2.15 6.83 -25.21
C ASP A 55 2.53 6.50 -26.68
N ASP A 56 3.52 7.19 -27.24
CA ASP A 56 4.05 6.89 -28.57
C ASP A 56 4.76 5.54 -28.63
N ILE A 57 5.52 5.18 -27.62
CA ILE A 57 6.19 3.86 -27.53
C ILE A 57 5.15 2.74 -27.41
N ILE A 58 4.10 2.93 -26.63
CA ILE A 58 3.01 1.97 -26.45
C ILE A 58 2.25 1.78 -27.78
N LYS A 59 1.92 2.85 -28.46
CA LYS A 59 1.20 2.82 -29.76
C LYS A 59 2.03 2.20 -30.88
N ASN A 60 3.29 2.61 -31.00
CA ASN A 60 4.14 2.23 -32.15
C ASN A 60 4.72 0.83 -32.07
N ARG A 61 4.82 0.22 -30.89
CA ARG A 61 5.39 -1.13 -30.71
C ARG A 61 4.35 -2.23 -30.52
N GLY A 62 3.05 -1.92 -30.56
CA GLY A 62 1.99 -2.91 -30.36
C GLY A 62 2.09 -3.62 -29.02
N ILE A 63 2.73 -2.99 -28.04
CA ILE A 63 2.85 -3.53 -26.69
C ILE A 63 1.44 -3.47 -26.11
N LYS A 64 0.75 -4.61 -26.09
CA LYS A 64 -0.44 -4.73 -25.27
C LYS A 64 0.01 -4.41 -23.85
N ALA A 65 -0.51 -3.33 -23.28
CA ALA A 65 -0.27 -2.92 -21.90
C ALA A 65 -0.88 -3.93 -20.91
N THR A 66 -0.40 -5.17 -20.96
CA THR A 66 -0.76 -6.25 -20.03
C THR A 66 0.27 -6.43 -18.93
N THR A 67 1.34 -5.64 -18.93
CA THR A 67 2.25 -5.61 -17.79
C THR A 67 1.55 -4.83 -16.69
N LYS A 68 0.80 -5.53 -15.85
CA LYS A 68 0.36 -4.99 -14.56
C LYS A 68 1.63 -4.64 -13.79
N ILE A 69 1.97 -3.37 -13.75
CA ILE A 69 3.06 -2.89 -12.93
C ILE A 69 2.62 -3.09 -11.49
N LYS A 70 3.10 -4.15 -10.86
CA LYS A 70 2.77 -4.49 -9.49
C LYS A 70 3.47 -3.50 -8.56
N THR A 71 2.72 -2.69 -7.87
CA THR A 71 3.25 -1.77 -6.87
C THR A 71 3.57 -2.56 -5.60
N THR A 72 4.81 -2.50 -5.14
CA THR A 72 5.23 -3.14 -3.89
C THR A 72 4.73 -2.33 -2.69
N ILE A 73 4.18 -3.01 -1.69
CA ILE A 73 3.74 -2.38 -0.44
C ILE A 73 4.71 -2.76 0.68
N GLU A 74 5.21 -1.75 1.36
CA GLU A 74 6.06 -1.91 2.54
C GLU A 74 5.53 -1.05 3.70
N PHE A 75 5.81 -1.49 4.92
CA PHE A 75 5.48 -0.75 6.14
C PHE A 75 6.72 -0.02 6.63
N TYR A 76 6.57 1.26 6.92
CA TYR A 76 7.62 2.02 7.60
C TYR A 76 7.97 1.34 8.93
N SER A 77 9.26 1.21 9.20
CA SER A 77 9.77 0.69 10.46
C SER A 77 10.84 1.62 11.00
N GLY A 78 10.62 2.12 12.19
CA GLY A 78 11.56 2.99 12.91
C GLY A 78 12.16 2.30 14.13
N SER A 79 12.89 3.06 14.95
CA SER A 79 13.51 2.55 16.20
C SER A 79 12.51 1.98 17.22
N LYS A 80 11.24 2.37 17.13
CA LYS A 80 10.14 1.91 18.00
C LYS A 80 9.28 0.81 17.37
N GLY A 81 9.75 0.18 16.30
CA GLY A 81 9.03 -0.86 15.56
C GLY A 81 8.26 -0.33 14.35
N CYS A 82 7.30 -1.12 13.89
CA CYS A 82 6.47 -0.84 12.74
C CYS A 82 5.08 -0.32 13.18
N PRO A 83 4.78 0.99 13.01
CA PRO A 83 3.53 1.55 13.54
C PRO A 83 2.27 0.98 12.87
N VAL A 84 2.32 0.61 11.59
CA VAL A 84 1.20 -0.02 10.88
C VAL A 84 0.95 -1.42 11.43
N GLU A 85 1.99 -2.23 11.61
CA GLU A 85 1.87 -3.57 12.20
C GLU A 85 1.29 -3.51 13.62
N ILE A 86 1.79 -2.58 14.44
CA ILE A 86 1.27 -2.35 15.79
C ILE A 86 -0.22 -2.03 15.73
N PHE A 87 -0.63 -1.12 14.84
CA PHE A 87 -2.03 -0.77 14.66
C PHE A 87 -2.89 -1.97 14.21
N LEU A 88 -2.47 -2.70 13.18
CA LEU A 88 -3.20 -3.86 12.67
C LEU A 88 -3.36 -4.96 13.73
N ASN A 89 -2.38 -5.11 14.63
CA ASN A 89 -2.44 -6.06 15.75
C ASN A 89 -3.42 -5.60 16.85
N THR A 90 -3.88 -4.34 16.85
CA THR A 90 -4.96 -3.89 17.77
C THR A 90 -6.36 -4.25 17.26
N ILE A 91 -6.49 -4.59 15.98
CA ILE A 91 -7.76 -5.01 15.38
C ILE A 91 -8.06 -6.43 15.83
N ARG A 92 -9.08 -6.57 16.69
CA ARG A 92 -9.49 -7.88 17.25
C ARG A 92 -10.45 -8.64 16.35
N ASP A 93 -11.21 -7.92 15.52
CA ASP A 93 -12.13 -8.49 14.55
C ASP A 93 -11.32 -8.94 13.31
N GLU A 94 -11.17 -10.25 13.14
CA GLU A 94 -10.40 -10.83 12.03
C GLU A 94 -11.02 -10.49 10.67
N LYS A 95 -12.33 -10.36 10.58
CA LYS A 95 -13.01 -9.93 9.34
C LYS A 95 -12.62 -8.51 8.96
N LEU A 96 -12.55 -7.59 9.93
CA LEU A 96 -12.07 -6.22 9.69
C LEU A 96 -10.61 -6.21 9.30
N LYS A 97 -9.79 -7.06 9.92
CA LYS A 97 -8.38 -7.17 9.56
C LYS A 97 -8.21 -7.67 8.13
N VAL A 98 -9.01 -8.65 7.70
CA VAL A 98 -9.06 -9.11 6.29
C VAL A 98 -9.43 -7.95 5.37
N GLU A 99 -10.45 -7.17 5.68
CA GLU A 99 -10.85 -6.01 4.88
C GLU A 99 -9.72 -4.96 4.78
N ALA A 100 -9.00 -4.73 5.88
CA ALA A 100 -7.86 -3.82 5.89
C ALA A 100 -6.75 -4.29 4.94
N LEU A 101 -6.37 -5.56 5.02
CA LEU A 101 -5.31 -6.11 4.16
C LEU A 101 -5.75 -6.22 2.70
N LYS A 102 -7.02 -6.53 2.44
CA LYS A 102 -7.60 -6.50 1.09
C LYS A 102 -7.50 -5.09 0.47
N ASN A 103 -7.90 -4.06 1.20
CA ASN A 103 -7.80 -2.67 0.74
C ASN A 103 -6.35 -2.25 0.48
N MET A 104 -5.39 -2.74 1.28
CA MET A 104 -3.96 -2.54 1.01
C MET A 104 -3.52 -3.28 -0.26
N LEU A 105 -3.98 -4.52 -0.46
CA LEU A 105 -3.67 -5.27 -1.67
C LEU A 105 -4.21 -4.57 -2.92
N GLU A 106 -5.42 -4.02 -2.84
CA GLU A 106 -6.00 -3.22 -3.93
C GLU A 106 -5.14 -1.99 -4.28
N LEU A 107 -4.51 -1.33 -3.29
CA LEU A 107 -3.58 -0.23 -3.56
C LEU A 107 -2.40 -0.65 -4.46
N SER A 108 -1.97 -1.92 -4.41
CA SER A 108 -0.88 -2.43 -5.25
C SER A 108 -1.23 -2.43 -6.75
N THR A 109 -2.52 -2.39 -7.08
CA THR A 109 -3.01 -2.37 -8.46
C THR A 109 -3.29 -0.96 -8.97
N VAL A 110 -3.25 0.05 -8.10
CA VAL A 110 -3.59 1.43 -8.42
C VAL A 110 -2.34 2.20 -8.82
N ARG A 111 -2.38 2.90 -9.95
CA ARG A 111 -1.33 3.85 -10.33
C ARG A 111 -1.43 5.12 -9.48
N LYS A 112 -0.31 5.80 -9.26
CA LYS A 112 -0.21 7.03 -8.44
C LYS A 112 -1.27 8.08 -8.74
N ASN A 113 -1.71 8.20 -9.98
CA ASN A 113 -2.66 9.22 -10.45
C ASN A 113 -4.10 8.72 -10.57
N VAL A 114 -4.38 7.47 -10.19
CA VAL A 114 -5.74 6.90 -10.24
C VAL A 114 -6.41 7.11 -8.89
N GLN A 115 -7.57 7.75 -8.90
CA GLN A 115 -8.39 7.87 -7.69
C GLN A 115 -8.89 6.48 -7.27
N HIS A 116 -8.47 6.04 -6.10
CA HIS A 116 -9.00 4.84 -5.47
C HIS A 116 -10.19 5.24 -4.58
N PRO A 117 -11.34 4.53 -4.63
CA PRO A 117 -12.55 4.90 -3.88
C PRO A 117 -12.32 5.03 -2.36
N LEU A 118 -11.38 4.23 -1.84
CA LEU A 118 -11.04 4.20 -0.42
C LEU A 118 -9.82 5.06 -0.06
N SER A 119 -9.21 5.72 -1.04
CA SER A 119 -8.03 6.55 -0.86
C SER A 119 -8.34 8.03 -1.05
N LYS A 120 -7.75 8.86 -0.23
CA LYS A 120 -7.84 10.32 -0.31
C LYS A 120 -6.44 10.92 -0.28
N TYR A 121 -6.16 11.83 -1.21
CA TYR A 121 -4.99 12.70 -1.10
C TYR A 121 -5.21 13.73 0.01
N GLU A 122 -4.27 13.83 0.94
CA GLU A 122 -4.33 14.85 1.99
C GLU A 122 -3.52 16.09 1.59
N THR A 123 -2.21 16.06 1.78
CA THR A 123 -1.27 17.10 1.34
C THR A 123 0.16 16.55 1.40
N ASP A 124 1.13 17.30 0.89
CA ASP A 124 2.56 16.96 0.95
C ASP A 124 2.91 15.56 0.42
N GLY A 125 2.16 15.04 -0.56
CA GLY A 125 2.38 13.71 -1.12
C GLY A 125 1.94 12.56 -0.22
N ILE A 126 1.18 12.84 0.84
CA ILE A 126 0.61 11.83 1.74
C ILE A 126 -0.84 11.57 1.36
N TYR A 127 -1.20 10.31 1.42
CA TYR A 127 -2.54 9.79 1.15
C TYR A 127 -3.08 9.06 2.38
N GLU A 128 -4.39 8.99 2.48
CA GLU A 128 -5.12 8.28 3.51
C GLU A 128 -5.90 7.12 2.88
N LEU A 129 -5.64 5.90 3.33
CA LEU A 129 -6.47 4.73 3.06
C LEU A 129 -7.54 4.62 4.14
N ARG A 130 -8.80 4.50 3.71
CA ARG A 130 -9.97 4.38 4.58
C ARG A 130 -10.46 2.95 4.59
N ILE A 131 -10.57 2.38 5.79
CA ILE A 131 -11.11 1.05 6.01
C ILE A 131 -12.43 1.25 6.73
N LYS A 132 -13.53 0.92 6.06
CA LYS A 132 -14.87 1.11 6.61
C LYS A 132 -15.27 -0.07 7.46
N GLN A 133 -15.70 0.19 8.70
CA GLN A 133 -16.35 -0.78 9.54
C GLN A 133 -17.57 -0.13 10.20
N GLN A 134 -18.75 -0.60 9.86
CA GLN A 134 -20.03 -0.14 10.47
C GLN A 134 -20.04 1.36 10.80
N SER A 135 -19.83 1.72 12.08
CA SER A 135 -19.77 3.11 12.57
C SER A 135 -18.35 3.69 12.68
N ASN A 136 -17.31 2.86 12.65
CA ASN A 136 -15.91 3.29 12.76
C ASN A 136 -15.23 3.28 11.41
N ILE A 137 -14.37 4.25 11.21
CA ILE A 137 -13.51 4.32 10.01
C ILE A 137 -12.07 4.28 10.49
N ASP A 138 -11.43 3.14 10.26
CA ASP A 138 -10.01 2.99 10.45
C ASP A 138 -9.27 3.64 9.27
N ARG A 139 -8.12 4.19 9.53
CA ARG A 139 -7.35 4.95 8.56
C ARG A 139 -5.89 4.60 8.64
N ILE A 140 -5.24 4.57 7.46
CA ILE A 140 -3.82 4.32 7.33
C ILE A 140 -3.24 5.37 6.39
N PHE A 141 -2.21 6.09 6.85
CA PHE A 141 -1.47 7.01 6.01
C PHE A 141 -0.39 6.30 5.22
N TYR A 142 -0.21 6.75 3.98
CA TYR A 142 0.81 6.21 3.08
C TYR A 142 1.30 7.26 2.09
N PHE A 143 2.42 6.97 1.43
CA PHE A 143 2.95 7.76 0.34
C PHE A 143 3.58 6.89 -0.74
N PHE A 144 3.69 7.45 -1.94
CA PHE A 144 4.34 6.80 -3.06
C PHE A 144 5.80 7.24 -3.16
N ILE A 145 6.66 6.31 -3.56
CA ILE A 145 8.03 6.60 -3.98
C ILE A 145 8.27 6.09 -5.38
N PHE A 146 9.32 6.58 -6.01
CA PHE A 146 9.73 6.10 -7.34
C PHE A 146 9.99 4.59 -7.32
N GLY A 147 9.72 3.91 -8.45
CA GLY A 147 9.89 2.46 -8.58
C GLY A 147 8.67 1.65 -8.13
N ASN A 148 7.46 2.22 -8.23
CA ASN A 148 6.20 1.55 -7.89
C ASN A 148 6.18 0.97 -6.48
N LYS A 149 6.55 1.77 -5.52
CA LYS A 149 6.51 1.38 -4.13
C LYS A 149 5.58 2.30 -3.33
N ILE A 150 4.76 1.70 -2.48
CA ILE A 150 3.91 2.38 -1.51
C ILE A 150 4.46 2.10 -0.12
N ILE A 151 4.65 3.14 0.67
CA ILE A 151 5.08 3.03 2.06
C ILE A 151 3.92 3.43 2.95
N LEU A 152 3.41 2.48 3.73
CA LEU A 152 2.42 2.74 4.77
C LEU A 152 3.14 3.18 6.04
N THR A 153 2.71 4.28 6.65
CA THR A 153 3.42 4.93 7.76
C THR A 153 2.84 4.60 9.12
N ASN A 154 1.55 4.85 9.34
CA ASN A 154 0.83 4.57 10.58
C ASN A 154 -0.66 4.44 10.35
N GLY A 155 -1.31 3.67 11.21
CA GLY A 155 -2.76 3.50 11.22
C GLY A 155 -3.38 3.99 12.54
N TYR A 156 -4.66 4.34 12.50
CA TYR A 156 -5.42 4.79 13.66
C TYR A 156 -6.93 4.65 13.44
N VAL A 157 -7.67 4.60 14.55
CA VAL A 157 -9.14 4.70 14.55
C VAL A 157 -9.52 6.17 14.70
N LYS A 158 -10.24 6.74 13.74
CA LYS A 158 -10.63 8.15 13.80
C LYS A 158 -11.69 8.39 14.88
N LYS A 159 -11.35 9.21 15.88
CA LYS A 159 -12.26 9.65 16.94
C LYS A 159 -12.51 11.17 16.92
N SER A 160 -11.55 11.95 16.44
CA SER A 160 -11.65 13.41 16.38
C SER A 160 -10.74 14.01 15.31
N GLN A 161 -11.00 15.25 14.89
CA GLN A 161 -10.12 15.99 13.99
C GLN A 161 -8.73 16.26 14.58
N LYS A 162 -8.67 16.56 15.88
CA LYS A 162 -7.38 16.78 16.57
C LYS A 162 -6.50 15.54 16.54
N GLN A 163 -7.08 14.36 16.72
CA GLN A 163 -6.36 13.09 16.60
C GLN A 163 -5.87 12.88 15.17
N GLU A 164 -6.74 13.11 14.16
CA GLU A 164 -6.39 13.00 12.74
C GLU A 164 -5.17 13.86 12.41
N GLN A 165 -5.18 15.14 12.83
CA GLN A 165 -4.05 16.03 12.62
C GLN A 165 -2.76 15.52 13.29
N ASN A 166 -2.84 15.01 14.52
CA ASN A 166 -1.68 14.47 15.22
C ASN A 166 -1.11 13.23 14.50
N GLU A 167 -1.98 12.35 14.00
CA GLU A 167 -1.55 11.16 13.26
C GLU A 167 -0.98 11.52 11.90
N PHE A 168 -1.52 12.54 11.24
CA PHE A 168 -0.98 13.08 10.00
C PHE A 168 0.44 13.66 10.19
N GLU A 169 0.67 14.44 11.24
CA GLU A 169 2.01 14.96 11.57
C GLU A 169 3.02 13.83 11.86
N LYS A 170 2.58 12.72 12.44
CA LYS A 170 3.43 11.52 12.59
C LYS A 170 3.77 10.91 11.22
N ALA A 171 2.78 10.81 10.33
CA ALA A 171 2.99 10.29 8.98
C ALA A 171 4.02 11.12 8.20
N LYS A 172 3.94 12.46 8.29
CA LYS A 172 4.95 13.36 7.71
C LYS A 172 6.35 13.08 8.25
N LYS A 173 6.49 12.99 9.57
CA LYS A 173 7.79 12.68 10.21
C LYS A 173 8.35 11.32 9.78
N TYR A 174 7.50 10.32 9.60
CA TYR A 174 7.92 8.99 9.15
C TYR A 174 8.37 9.01 7.69
N ARG A 175 7.62 9.71 6.82
CA ARG A 175 8.00 9.92 5.43
C ARG A 175 9.35 10.64 5.33
N ASP A 176 9.51 11.76 6.04
CA ASP A 176 10.72 12.56 5.99
C ASP A 176 11.95 11.78 6.46
N LYS A 177 11.79 10.96 7.52
CA LYS A 177 12.84 10.04 7.97
C LYS A 177 13.14 8.95 6.95
N TYR A 178 12.12 8.47 6.25
CA TYR A 178 12.31 7.46 5.22
C TYR A 178 13.07 8.00 4.01
N LEU A 179 12.77 9.24 3.61
CA LEU A 179 13.36 9.89 2.42
C LEU A 179 14.72 10.51 2.70
N GLY A 180 15.02 10.89 3.95
CA GLY A 180 16.26 11.56 4.35
C GLY A 180 17.24 10.70 5.15
N GLY A 181 16.92 9.41 5.33
CA GLY A 181 17.74 8.45 6.08
C GLY A 181 18.78 7.74 5.24
#